data_1ff510c969b3bc1822018f9ec72243ce
#
_entry.id   1ff510c969b3bc1822018f9ec72243ce
#
_cell.length_a   1.000
_cell.length_b   1.000
_cell.length_c   1.000
_cell.angle_alpha   90.00
_cell.angle_beta   90.00
_cell.angle_gamma   90.00
#
_symmetry.space_group_name_H-M   'P 1'
#
loop_
_entity.id
_entity.type
_entity.pdbx_description
1 polymer ?
#
loop_
_entity_poly.entity_id
_entity_poly.type
_entity_poly.pdbx_seq_one_letter_code
_entity_poly.pdbx_strand_id
1 'polypeptide(L)'
;QSRFSRELEVVERYINRLLPQWGIRFLSLVDNADSANEDNLLLRQINGIMDEHYLAELSKNIRSVLTHRRKNGFHIGSFALYGYRKNPDRRGHLLIDEEAAAVVREVFTLFSQGYGKTAIARMLNERGIPNPTEYKRLQGIRYRQPKGKGSTLWKYFAISNMLTNEIYIGNMVQGKYGSISY
;
A
#
# COMPACT_ATOMS: atom_id res chain seq x y z
N GLN A 1 -0.12 9.87 25.55
CA GLN A 1 -1.31 10.52 25.00
C GLN A 1 -1.54 10.12 23.54
N SER A 2 -0.52 10.20 22.67
CA SER A 2 -0.57 9.81 21.25
C SER A 2 -0.98 8.36 20.96
N ARG A 3 -0.83 7.44 21.93
CA ARG A 3 -1.30 6.05 21.83
C ARG A 3 -2.75 5.86 22.24
N PHE A 4 -3.33 6.79 22.98
CA PHE A 4 -4.74 6.75 23.35
C PHE A 4 -5.64 7.12 22.17
N SER A 5 -5.40 8.28 21.55
CA SER A 5 -6.00 8.70 20.29
C SER A 5 -5.06 9.63 19.55
N ARG A 6 -5.19 9.68 18.22
CA ARG A 6 -4.51 10.63 17.35
C ARG A 6 -5.35 11.87 17.06
N GLU A 7 -6.63 11.83 17.40
CA GLU A 7 -7.57 12.94 17.22
C GLU A 7 -7.65 13.76 18.50
N LEU A 8 -7.29 15.04 18.42
CA LEU A 8 -7.30 15.95 19.57
C LEU A 8 -8.69 16.04 20.19
N GLU A 9 -9.75 16.09 19.37
CA GLU A 9 -11.14 16.14 19.84
C GLU A 9 -11.49 14.96 20.73
N VAL A 10 -11.08 13.73 20.33
CA VAL A 10 -11.32 12.51 21.12
C VAL A 10 -10.55 12.57 22.43
N VAL A 11 -9.30 13.00 22.41
CA VAL A 11 -8.47 13.16 23.62
C VAL A 11 -9.12 14.14 24.59
N GLU A 12 -9.50 15.33 24.13
CA GLU A 12 -10.15 16.37 24.92
C GLU A 12 -11.49 15.88 25.52
N ARG A 13 -12.31 15.23 24.71
CA ARG A 13 -13.62 14.73 25.16
C ARG A 13 -13.49 13.66 26.24
N TYR A 14 -12.56 12.71 26.07
CA TYR A 14 -12.42 11.62 27.06
C TYR A 14 -11.61 12.05 28.27
N ILE A 15 -10.42 12.63 28.09
CA ILE A 15 -9.50 12.90 29.20
C ILE A 15 -9.98 14.08 30.05
N ASN A 16 -10.54 15.13 29.43
CA ASN A 16 -10.90 16.35 30.16
C ASN A 16 -12.39 16.41 30.56
N ARG A 17 -13.26 15.55 29.98
CA ARG A 17 -14.70 15.55 30.33
C ARG A 17 -15.18 14.23 30.91
N LEU A 18 -15.12 13.14 30.14
CA LEU A 18 -15.76 11.88 30.49
C LEU A 18 -15.06 11.15 31.62
N LEU A 19 -13.74 11.02 31.58
CA LEU A 19 -13.00 10.32 32.63
C LEU A 19 -13.13 10.99 34.00
N PRO A 20 -13.01 12.33 34.12
CA PRO A 20 -13.28 13.04 35.39
C PRO A 20 -14.71 12.86 35.88
N GLN A 21 -15.71 12.89 34.99
CA GLN A 21 -17.11 12.66 35.38
C GLN A 21 -17.34 11.24 35.95
N TRP A 22 -16.57 10.28 35.50
CA TRP A 22 -16.59 8.89 35.97
C TRP A 22 -15.68 8.64 37.18
N GLY A 23 -15.01 9.70 37.70
CA GLY A 23 -14.05 9.57 38.79
C GLY A 23 -12.74 8.86 38.39
N ILE A 24 -12.45 8.77 37.09
CA ILE A 24 -11.28 8.08 36.57
C ILE A 24 -10.15 9.09 36.32
N ARG A 25 -8.98 8.85 36.93
CA ARG A 25 -7.78 9.63 36.71
C ARG A 25 -6.97 9.02 35.56
N PHE A 26 -6.58 9.83 34.59
CA PHE A 26 -5.71 9.44 33.50
C PHE A 26 -4.27 9.91 33.77
N LEU A 27 -3.32 8.95 33.70
CA LEU A 27 -1.89 9.23 33.86
C LEU A 27 -1.13 8.72 32.64
N SER A 28 -0.32 9.59 32.03
CA SER A 28 0.64 9.20 30.99
C SER A 28 2.05 9.48 31.47
N LEU A 29 2.81 8.42 31.75
CA LEU A 29 4.20 8.53 32.23
C LEU A 29 5.13 9.09 31.16
N VAL A 30 4.91 8.73 29.89
CA VAL A 30 5.75 9.17 28.77
C VAL A 30 5.57 10.65 28.48
N ASP A 31 4.34 11.13 28.50
CA ASP A 31 4.00 12.54 28.20
C ASP A 31 3.99 13.41 29.46
N ASN A 32 4.29 12.83 30.62
CA ASN A 32 4.17 13.47 31.93
C ASN A 32 2.82 14.19 32.10
N ALA A 33 1.74 13.55 31.66
CA ALA A 33 0.40 14.11 31.64
C ALA A 33 -0.45 13.47 32.75
N ASP A 34 -1.12 14.30 33.54
CA ASP A 34 -2.00 13.91 34.63
C ASP A 34 -3.33 14.67 34.50
N SER A 35 -4.44 13.94 34.42
CA SER A 35 -5.77 14.56 34.31
C SER A 35 -6.22 15.24 35.59
N ALA A 36 -5.65 14.91 36.74
CA ALA A 36 -5.95 15.57 38.01
C ALA A 36 -5.16 16.85 38.24
N ASN A 37 -4.17 17.15 37.41
CA ASN A 37 -3.37 18.38 37.48
C ASN A 37 -3.78 19.35 36.40
N GLU A 38 -4.44 20.44 36.82
CA GLU A 38 -4.90 21.50 35.91
C GLU A 38 -3.73 22.27 35.25
N ASP A 39 -2.59 22.39 35.90
CA ASP A 39 -1.40 23.07 35.34
C ASP A 39 -0.87 22.33 34.12
N ASN A 40 -1.14 21.03 34.00
CA ASN A 40 -0.75 20.20 32.85
C ASN A 40 -1.74 20.27 31.66
N LEU A 41 -2.88 20.94 31.83
CA LEU A 41 -3.89 21.01 30.77
C LEU A 41 -3.34 21.69 29.52
N LEU A 42 -2.73 22.87 29.72
CA LEU A 42 -2.14 23.64 28.62
C LEU A 42 -1.02 22.82 27.89
N LEU A 43 -0.16 22.19 28.68
CA LEU A 43 0.93 21.36 28.13
C LEU A 43 0.39 20.18 27.32
N ARG A 44 -0.68 19.53 27.80
CA ARG A 44 -1.36 18.43 27.09
C ARG A 44 -1.96 18.90 25.76
N GLN A 45 -2.60 20.06 25.76
CA GLN A 45 -3.20 20.65 24.55
C GLN A 45 -2.13 21.02 23.53
N ILE A 46 -1.03 21.66 23.96
CA ILE A 46 0.09 21.98 23.10
C ILE A 46 0.69 20.72 22.49
N ASN A 47 0.94 19.68 23.28
CA ASN A 47 1.47 18.42 22.78
C ASN A 47 0.52 17.76 21.76
N GLY A 48 -0.80 17.80 21.99
CA GLY A 48 -1.80 17.30 21.06
C GLY A 48 -1.78 18.04 19.71
N ILE A 49 -1.72 19.36 19.74
CA ILE A 49 -1.62 20.19 18.52
C ILE A 49 -0.30 19.92 17.78
N MET A 50 0.80 19.79 18.50
CA MET A 50 2.11 19.47 17.92
C MET A 50 2.13 18.10 17.24
N ASP A 51 1.53 17.09 17.88
CA ASP A 51 1.41 15.74 17.31
C ASP A 51 0.58 15.76 15.99
N GLU A 52 -0.55 16.46 15.98
CA GLU A 52 -1.40 16.62 14.78
C GLU A 52 -0.66 17.35 13.65
N HIS A 53 -0.01 18.46 13.96
CA HIS A 53 0.79 19.22 12.99
C HIS A 53 1.93 18.38 12.42
N TYR A 54 2.65 17.64 13.28
CA TYR A 54 3.72 16.74 12.85
C TYR A 54 3.23 15.67 11.87
N LEU A 55 2.07 15.05 12.15
CA LEU A 55 1.49 14.05 11.26
C LEU A 55 1.07 14.65 9.90
N ALA A 56 0.51 15.84 9.90
CA ALA A 56 0.14 16.56 8.68
C ALA A 56 1.38 16.89 7.83
N GLU A 57 2.43 17.39 8.46
CA GLU A 57 3.69 17.71 7.81
C GLU A 57 4.38 16.44 7.25
N LEU A 58 4.44 15.38 8.04
CA LEU A 58 4.97 14.09 7.61
C LEU A 58 4.21 13.55 6.38
N SER A 59 2.89 13.62 6.39
CA SER A 59 2.05 13.22 5.25
C SER A 59 2.36 14.04 4.00
N LYS A 60 2.50 15.37 4.14
CA LYS A 60 2.88 16.28 3.07
C LYS A 60 4.25 15.93 2.49
N ASN A 61 5.22 15.67 3.35
CA ASN A 61 6.58 15.32 2.96
C ASN A 61 6.62 13.98 2.22
N ILE A 62 5.92 12.95 2.71
CA ILE A 62 5.81 11.65 2.04
C ILE A 62 5.17 11.82 0.65
N ARG A 63 4.07 12.56 0.53
CA ARG A 63 3.40 12.82 -0.75
C ARG A 63 4.32 13.54 -1.73
N SER A 64 5.08 14.53 -1.26
CA SER A 64 6.05 15.29 -2.06
C SER A 64 7.12 14.35 -2.62
N VAL A 65 7.76 13.54 -1.77
CA VAL A 65 8.80 12.59 -2.17
C VAL A 65 8.25 11.54 -3.16
N LEU A 66 7.07 10.98 -2.91
CA LEU A 66 6.46 10.01 -3.82
C LEU A 66 6.10 10.66 -5.17
N THR A 67 5.64 11.90 -5.17
CA THR A 67 5.34 12.64 -6.39
C THR A 67 6.60 12.95 -7.19
N HIS A 68 7.66 13.37 -6.51
CA HIS A 68 8.97 13.59 -7.14
C HIS A 68 9.50 12.30 -7.79
N ARG A 69 9.45 11.18 -7.07
CA ARG A 69 9.88 9.88 -7.61
C ARG A 69 9.06 9.47 -8.84
N ARG A 70 7.72 9.62 -8.79
CA ARG A 70 6.85 9.33 -9.95
C ARG A 70 7.21 10.16 -11.16
N LYS A 71 7.40 11.49 -10.99
CA LYS A 71 7.78 12.40 -12.08
C LYS A 71 9.11 12.05 -12.72
N ASN A 72 10.02 11.45 -11.95
CA ASN A 72 11.33 10.99 -12.44
C ASN A 72 11.31 9.52 -12.93
N GLY A 73 10.15 8.93 -13.16
CA GLY A 73 10.01 7.58 -13.71
C GLY A 73 10.38 6.43 -12.75
N PHE A 74 10.53 6.70 -11.44
CA PHE A 74 10.81 5.64 -10.49
C PHE A 74 9.55 4.84 -10.15
N HIS A 75 9.68 3.54 -10.15
CA HIS A 75 8.64 2.65 -9.62
C HIS A 75 8.53 2.81 -8.10
N ILE A 76 7.36 3.21 -7.60
CA ILE A 76 7.09 3.43 -6.19
C ILE A 76 6.28 2.29 -5.52
N GLY A 77 5.80 1.33 -6.32
CA GLY A 77 5.00 0.22 -5.83
C GLY A 77 5.77 -0.72 -4.90
N SER A 78 5.07 -1.29 -3.93
CA SER A 78 5.64 -2.27 -2.99
C SER A 78 6.15 -3.52 -3.69
N PHE A 79 5.52 -3.93 -4.79
CA PHE A 79 5.87 -5.10 -5.59
C PHE A 79 6.05 -4.72 -7.05
N ALA A 80 6.97 -5.41 -7.73
CA ALA A 80 7.05 -5.35 -9.18
C ALA A 80 5.83 -6.01 -9.82
N LEU A 81 5.49 -5.58 -11.03
CA LEU A 81 4.45 -6.23 -11.84
C LEU A 81 4.98 -7.55 -12.39
N TYR A 82 4.08 -8.47 -12.74
CA TYR A 82 4.45 -9.75 -13.34
C TYR A 82 5.22 -9.53 -14.66
N GLY A 83 6.29 -10.25 -14.88
CA GLY A 83 7.23 -10.01 -15.99
C GLY A 83 8.37 -9.05 -15.65
N TYR A 84 8.32 -8.43 -14.46
CA TYR A 84 9.38 -7.57 -13.96
C TYR A 84 9.79 -7.93 -12.54
N ARG A 85 11.04 -7.60 -12.19
CA ARG A 85 11.58 -7.66 -10.83
C ARG A 85 12.19 -6.33 -10.43
N LYS A 86 12.27 -6.05 -9.15
CA LYS A 86 12.96 -4.84 -8.67
C LYS A 86 14.45 -4.98 -8.86
N ASN A 87 15.08 -3.91 -9.31
CA ASN A 87 16.53 -3.85 -9.39
C ASN A 87 17.12 -3.76 -7.95
N PRO A 88 17.97 -4.69 -7.51
CA PRO A 88 18.58 -4.65 -6.19
C PRO A 88 19.58 -3.49 -6.05
N ASP A 89 20.29 -3.14 -7.12
CA ASP A 89 21.35 -2.12 -7.11
C ASP A 89 20.81 -0.70 -7.26
N ARG A 90 19.66 -0.54 -7.93
CA ARG A 90 19.06 0.78 -8.21
C ARG A 90 17.60 0.81 -7.77
N ARG A 91 17.36 1.36 -6.59
CA ARG A 91 16.00 1.50 -6.04
C ARG A 91 15.07 2.29 -6.98
N GLY A 92 13.89 1.75 -7.19
CA GLY A 92 12.88 2.37 -8.05
C GLY A 92 13.00 2.01 -9.52
N HIS A 93 14.00 1.24 -9.93
CA HIS A 93 14.11 0.69 -11.28
C HIS A 93 13.60 -0.75 -11.31
N LEU A 94 13.03 -1.12 -12.45
CA LEU A 94 12.58 -2.47 -12.73
C LEU A 94 13.53 -3.12 -13.74
N LEU A 95 13.77 -4.40 -13.56
CA LEU A 95 14.46 -5.27 -14.52
C LEU A 95 13.44 -6.26 -15.07
N ILE A 96 13.65 -6.73 -16.27
CA ILE A 96 12.86 -7.82 -16.84
C ILE A 96 13.16 -9.10 -16.06
N ASP A 97 12.12 -9.83 -15.69
CA ASP A 97 12.16 -11.17 -15.15
C ASP A 97 11.85 -12.11 -16.31
N GLU A 98 12.88 -12.72 -16.92
CA GLU A 98 12.74 -13.43 -18.18
C GLU A 98 11.77 -14.61 -18.10
N GLU A 99 11.70 -15.32 -16.98
CA GLU A 99 10.76 -16.40 -16.77
C GLU A 99 9.31 -15.90 -16.84
N ALA A 100 8.99 -14.91 -16.03
CA ALA A 100 7.65 -14.31 -16.01
C ALA A 100 7.36 -13.51 -17.30
N ALA A 101 8.37 -12.86 -17.88
CA ALA A 101 8.23 -12.10 -19.12
C ALA A 101 7.91 -12.99 -20.34
N ALA A 102 8.43 -14.20 -20.38
CA ALA A 102 8.08 -15.18 -21.42
C ALA A 102 6.57 -15.47 -21.42
N VAL A 103 5.98 -15.66 -20.23
CA VAL A 103 4.54 -15.87 -20.09
C VAL A 103 3.75 -14.63 -20.52
N VAL A 104 4.23 -13.42 -20.16
CA VAL A 104 3.60 -12.18 -20.61
C VAL A 104 3.57 -12.09 -22.13
N ARG A 105 4.72 -12.31 -22.79
CA ARG A 105 4.83 -12.30 -24.26
C ARG A 105 3.88 -13.32 -24.90
N GLU A 106 3.79 -14.52 -24.33
CA GLU A 106 2.87 -15.55 -24.77
C GLU A 106 1.40 -15.11 -24.68
N VAL A 107 0.99 -14.50 -23.56
CA VAL A 107 -0.36 -13.98 -23.39
C VAL A 107 -0.70 -12.96 -24.48
N PHE A 108 0.21 -12.02 -24.79
CA PHE A 108 0.01 -11.05 -25.87
C PHE A 108 -0.05 -11.73 -27.25
N THR A 109 0.79 -12.73 -27.51
CA THR A 109 0.79 -13.49 -28.76
C THR A 109 -0.53 -14.24 -28.95
N LEU A 110 -0.98 -15.00 -27.94
CA LEU A 110 -2.24 -15.71 -28.00
C LEU A 110 -3.43 -14.77 -28.21
N PHE A 111 -3.41 -13.61 -27.53
CA PHE A 111 -4.46 -12.63 -27.72
C PHE A 111 -4.48 -12.04 -29.13
N SER A 112 -3.31 -11.77 -29.74
CA SER A 112 -3.19 -11.29 -31.12
C SER A 112 -3.65 -12.34 -32.15
N GLN A 113 -3.56 -13.61 -31.79
CA GLN A 113 -4.06 -14.73 -32.60
C GLN A 113 -5.58 -14.93 -32.48
N GLY A 114 -6.28 -14.09 -31.67
CA GLY A 114 -7.72 -14.10 -31.52
C GLY A 114 -8.25 -14.97 -30.36
N TYR A 115 -7.38 -15.54 -29.52
CA TYR A 115 -7.84 -16.29 -28.35
C TYR A 115 -8.50 -15.35 -27.31
N GLY A 116 -9.65 -15.74 -26.80
CA GLY A 116 -10.34 -15.00 -25.74
C GLY A 116 -9.60 -15.09 -24.41
N LYS A 117 -9.69 -14.06 -23.58
CA LYS A 117 -9.02 -13.95 -22.29
C LYS A 117 -9.27 -15.14 -21.36
N THR A 118 -10.48 -15.69 -21.36
CA THR A 118 -10.85 -16.90 -20.59
C THR A 118 -10.17 -18.15 -21.14
N ALA A 119 -10.06 -18.28 -22.45
CA ALA A 119 -9.36 -19.39 -23.09
C ALA A 119 -7.86 -19.35 -22.76
N ILE A 120 -7.23 -18.17 -22.84
CA ILE A 120 -5.83 -17.98 -22.46
C ILE A 120 -5.61 -18.37 -20.99
N ALA A 121 -6.47 -17.90 -20.08
CA ALA A 121 -6.36 -18.27 -18.67
C ALA A 121 -6.45 -19.79 -18.45
N ARG A 122 -7.35 -20.46 -19.17
CA ARG A 122 -7.49 -21.93 -19.12
C ARG A 122 -6.23 -22.64 -19.62
N MET A 123 -5.68 -22.23 -20.77
CA MET A 123 -4.46 -22.82 -21.34
C MET A 123 -3.27 -22.70 -20.38
N LEU A 124 -3.10 -21.54 -19.72
CA LEU A 124 -2.04 -21.38 -18.74
C LEU A 124 -2.24 -22.27 -17.50
N ASN A 125 -3.49 -22.47 -17.07
CA ASN A 125 -3.83 -23.34 -15.95
C ASN A 125 -3.58 -24.83 -16.28
N GLU A 126 -3.98 -25.27 -17.47
CA GLU A 126 -3.76 -26.65 -17.94
C GLU A 126 -2.27 -27.01 -17.99
N ARG A 127 -1.43 -26.02 -18.27
CA ARG A 127 0.03 -26.17 -18.28
C ARG A 127 0.68 -25.97 -16.91
N GLY A 128 -0.09 -25.73 -15.87
CA GLY A 128 0.40 -25.52 -14.51
C GLY A 128 1.23 -24.25 -14.31
N ILE A 129 1.11 -23.26 -15.21
CA ILE A 129 1.84 -21.99 -15.09
C ILE A 129 1.29 -21.19 -13.90
N PRO A 130 2.12 -20.80 -12.91
CA PRO A 130 1.65 -20.08 -11.74
C PRO A 130 1.14 -18.70 -12.12
N ASN A 131 0.02 -18.30 -11.53
CA ASN A 131 -0.49 -16.95 -11.70
C ASN A 131 0.42 -15.92 -11.00
N PRO A 132 0.27 -14.61 -11.25
CA PRO A 132 1.15 -13.58 -10.67
C PRO A 132 1.27 -13.59 -9.15
N THR A 133 0.24 -14.04 -8.45
CA THR A 133 0.23 -14.13 -6.98
C THR A 133 1.01 -15.34 -6.51
N GLU A 134 0.77 -16.48 -7.12
CA GLU A 134 1.47 -17.73 -6.80
C GLU A 134 2.95 -17.64 -7.18
N TYR A 135 3.27 -17.02 -8.32
CA TYR A 135 4.64 -16.75 -8.71
C TYR A 135 5.41 -15.94 -7.65
N LYS A 136 4.80 -14.87 -7.12
CA LYS A 136 5.40 -14.10 -6.01
C LYS A 136 5.64 -14.96 -4.77
N ARG A 137 4.72 -15.87 -4.46
CA ARG A 137 4.85 -16.78 -3.32
C ARG A 137 6.02 -17.74 -3.51
N LEU A 138 6.16 -18.31 -4.71
CA LEU A 138 7.26 -19.21 -5.08
C LEU A 138 8.62 -18.50 -5.02
N GLN A 139 8.67 -17.20 -5.36
CA GLN A 139 9.86 -16.36 -5.23
C GLN A 139 10.17 -15.94 -3.78
N GLY A 140 9.42 -16.44 -2.79
CA GLY A 140 9.63 -16.11 -1.38
C GLY A 140 9.24 -14.67 -0.99
N ILE A 141 8.55 -13.95 -1.87
CA ILE A 141 8.10 -12.60 -1.59
C ILE A 141 6.95 -12.65 -0.59
N ARG A 142 7.11 -11.99 0.57
CA ARG A 142 6.07 -11.90 1.60
C ARG A 142 4.89 -11.06 1.10
N TYR A 143 3.98 -11.72 0.40
CA TYR A 143 2.74 -11.12 -0.06
C TYR A 143 1.57 -11.65 0.78
N ARG A 144 1.04 -10.80 1.68
CA ARG A 144 -0.10 -11.17 2.52
C ARG A 144 -1.38 -11.03 1.70
N GLN A 145 -1.96 -12.15 1.32
CA GLN A 145 -3.32 -12.16 0.78
C GLN A 145 -4.36 -12.03 1.90
N PRO A 146 -5.48 -11.33 1.66
CA PRO A 146 -6.64 -11.41 2.53
C PRO A 146 -7.09 -12.87 2.64
N LYS A 147 -7.38 -13.33 3.86
CA LYS A 147 -7.86 -14.70 4.11
C LYS A 147 -9.04 -15.02 3.16
N GLY A 148 -8.98 -16.17 2.49
CA GLY A 148 -10.07 -16.68 1.64
C GLY A 148 -10.13 -16.18 0.19
N LYS A 149 -9.22 -15.30 -0.28
CA LYS A 149 -9.25 -14.77 -1.64
C LYS A 149 -8.10 -15.21 -2.57
N GLY A 150 -7.29 -16.15 -2.15
CA GLY A 150 -6.14 -16.62 -2.94
C GLY A 150 -6.49 -17.78 -3.87
N SER A 151 -6.67 -17.52 -5.15
CA SER A 151 -6.66 -18.57 -6.17
C SER A 151 -5.25 -18.65 -6.76
N THR A 152 -4.72 -19.86 -6.86
CA THR A 152 -3.46 -20.15 -7.57
C THR A 152 -3.63 -20.18 -9.09
N LEU A 153 -4.88 -20.15 -9.55
CA LEU A 153 -5.23 -20.24 -10.95
C LEU A 153 -5.32 -18.87 -11.62
N TRP A 154 -4.96 -18.82 -12.89
CA TRP A 154 -5.22 -17.69 -13.76
C TRP A 154 -6.72 -17.49 -13.93
N LYS A 155 -7.15 -16.24 -13.90
CA LYS A 155 -8.54 -15.83 -14.12
C LYS A 155 -8.59 -14.76 -15.20
N TYR A 156 -9.76 -14.59 -15.81
CA TYR A 156 -10.05 -13.56 -16.79
C TYR A 156 -9.48 -12.18 -16.41
N PHE A 157 -9.69 -11.76 -15.16
CA PHE A 157 -9.23 -10.45 -14.70
C PHE A 157 -7.70 -10.31 -14.71
N ALA A 158 -6.94 -11.37 -14.43
CA ALA A 158 -5.50 -11.31 -14.46
C ALA A 158 -4.99 -11.07 -15.89
N ILE A 159 -5.55 -11.79 -16.86
CA ILE A 159 -5.24 -11.61 -18.29
C ILE A 159 -5.71 -10.22 -18.77
N SER A 160 -6.95 -9.81 -18.41
CA SER A 160 -7.46 -8.50 -18.81
C SER A 160 -6.59 -7.35 -18.29
N ASN A 161 -6.22 -7.39 -17.01
CA ASN A 161 -5.35 -6.37 -16.40
C ASN A 161 -3.95 -6.35 -17.03
N MET A 162 -3.43 -7.50 -17.43
CA MET A 162 -2.14 -7.59 -18.11
C MET A 162 -2.21 -6.91 -19.48
N LEU A 163 -3.19 -7.28 -20.30
CA LEU A 163 -3.35 -6.75 -21.66
C LEU A 163 -3.65 -5.25 -21.72
N THR A 164 -4.20 -4.66 -20.65
CA THR A 164 -4.52 -3.22 -20.59
C THR A 164 -3.50 -2.40 -19.82
N ASN A 165 -2.43 -3.03 -19.33
CA ASN A 165 -1.44 -2.33 -18.53
C ASN A 165 -0.33 -1.73 -19.41
N GLU A 166 -0.28 -0.43 -19.45
CA GLU A 166 0.67 0.34 -20.26
C GLU A 166 2.15 0.10 -19.94
N ILE A 167 2.46 -0.54 -18.82
CA ILE A 167 3.87 -0.85 -18.47
C ILE A 167 4.51 -1.80 -19.48
N TYR A 168 3.70 -2.67 -20.10
CA TYR A 168 4.19 -3.63 -21.10
C TYR A 168 4.52 -3.00 -22.46
N ILE A 169 4.16 -1.74 -22.66
CA ILE A 169 4.57 -0.93 -23.80
C ILE A 169 5.59 0.16 -23.41
N GLY A 170 6.13 0.08 -22.19
CA GLY A 170 7.19 0.98 -21.71
C GLY A 170 6.70 2.19 -20.91
N ASN A 171 5.40 2.38 -20.72
CA ASN A 171 4.85 3.52 -19.99
C ASN A 171 4.67 3.21 -18.50
N MET A 172 5.42 3.88 -17.63
CA MET A 172 5.26 3.74 -16.18
C MET A 172 4.09 4.59 -15.68
N VAL A 173 2.90 4.03 -15.64
CA VAL A 173 1.70 4.72 -15.14
C VAL A 173 1.47 4.39 -13.67
N GLN A 174 1.50 5.41 -12.81
CA GLN A 174 1.36 5.28 -11.36
C GLN A 174 0.48 6.40 -10.80
N GLY A 175 -0.31 6.10 -9.75
CA GLY A 175 -1.17 7.08 -9.11
C GLY A 175 -2.44 7.40 -9.91
N LYS A 176 -2.97 6.43 -10.68
CA LYS A 176 -4.26 6.56 -11.40
C LYS A 176 -5.44 6.88 -10.47
N TYR A 177 -5.36 6.39 -9.25
CA TYR A 177 -6.40 6.57 -8.24
C TYR A 177 -5.79 7.29 -7.04
N GLY A 178 -6.34 8.43 -6.69
CA GLY A 178 -6.07 9.14 -5.45
C GLY A 178 -7.26 8.94 -4.51
N SER A 179 -7.03 8.54 -3.26
CA SER A 179 -8.04 8.68 -2.23
C SER A 179 -7.80 9.98 -1.49
N ILE A 180 -8.86 10.75 -1.31
CA ILE A 180 -8.90 11.79 -0.29
C ILE A 180 -9.18 11.02 1.00
N SER A 181 -8.16 10.86 1.86
CA SER A 181 -8.42 10.34 3.20
C SER A 181 -8.99 11.49 4.03
N TYR A 182 -10.12 11.26 4.58
CA TYR A 182 -10.72 12.10 5.61
C TYR A 182 -10.12 11.73 6.96
#